data_61bc2ee992cf656351bf195bf8f508f2
#
_entry.id   61bc2ee992cf656351bf195bf8f508f2
#
_cell.length_a   1.000
_cell.length_b   1.000
_cell.length_c   1.000
_cell.angle_alpha   90.00
_cell.angle_beta   90.00
_cell.angle_gamma   90.00
#
_symmetry.space_group_name_H-M   'P 1'
#
loop_
_entity.id
_entity.type
_entity.pdbx_description
1 polymer ?
#
loop_
_entity_poly.entity_id
_entity_poly.type
_entity_poly.pdbx_seq_one_letter_code
_entity_poly.pdbx_strand_id
1 'polypeptide(L)'
;MIEDVQEVTRMWNEFFSEDQVSVGDLKSRFYDNEFVKPILPSYKETAFSLAASRGNPFFYESDEEGKGWILGAGFSNQREDLLNLINKQFEEFARRKIGRVYYSNMVPTYFLPGVDDARYPQLKLALLELGFKQVQRVISMESGLESAIPETRPINGMDVSAVRNTEKNDLLTFIGNNFPADWYYRAKEVLEHGISEQVVVARKLNKIVGYGMFSAGSGKEWYASGERFGPFGVLESERSNGIGSMILINLIRNMKKLKLKKAYFLWTDERATHIYKRFGFNISRTFVIMEKVLF
;
A
#
# COMPACT_ATOMS: atom_id res chain seq x y z
N MET A 1 28.18 8.53 -7.59
CA MET A 1 28.32 8.73 -6.11
C MET A 1 27.47 7.63 -5.49
N ILE A 2 28.09 6.76 -4.72
CA ILE A 2 27.33 5.72 -3.97
C ILE A 2 26.77 6.45 -2.75
N GLU A 3 25.46 6.52 -2.64
CA GLU A 3 24.82 7.13 -1.46
C GLU A 3 25.03 6.28 -0.22
N ASP A 4 25.21 6.96 0.92
CA ASP A 4 25.26 6.29 2.21
C ASP A 4 23.84 5.96 2.69
N VAL A 5 23.38 4.73 2.36
CA VAL A 5 22.07 4.24 2.76
C VAL A 5 21.92 4.14 4.28
N GLN A 6 23.02 3.96 5.00
CA GLN A 6 23.00 3.93 6.47
C GLN A 6 22.64 5.29 7.03
N GLU A 7 23.20 6.35 6.45
CA GLU A 7 22.90 7.73 6.87
C GLU A 7 21.44 8.10 6.58
N VAL A 8 20.93 7.75 5.41
CA VAL A 8 19.50 7.95 5.10
C VAL A 8 18.61 7.16 6.04
N THR A 9 18.98 5.91 6.39
CA THR A 9 18.24 5.10 7.37
C THR A 9 18.25 5.75 8.76
N ARG A 10 19.38 6.29 9.18
CA ARG A 10 19.49 7.00 10.46
C ARG A 10 18.57 8.21 10.51
N MET A 11 18.62 9.06 9.47
CA MET A 11 17.78 10.25 9.37
C MET A 11 16.28 9.88 9.29
N TRP A 12 15.93 8.83 8.55
CA TRP A 12 14.57 8.31 8.51
C TRP A 12 14.09 7.94 9.91
N ASN A 13 14.82 7.11 10.62
CA ASN A 13 14.46 6.60 11.94
C ASN A 13 14.43 7.68 13.02
N GLU A 14 15.22 8.72 12.86
CA GLU A 14 15.21 9.90 13.73
C GLU A 14 13.93 10.72 13.52
N PHE A 15 13.52 10.94 12.28
CA PHE A 15 12.31 11.69 11.95
C PHE A 15 11.03 10.85 12.14
N PHE A 16 11.02 9.63 11.62
CA PHE A 16 9.90 8.70 11.71
C PHE A 16 10.10 7.70 12.87
N SER A 17 10.19 8.20 14.09
CA SER A 17 10.49 7.39 15.28
C SER A 17 9.49 6.24 15.51
N GLU A 18 8.24 6.40 15.11
CA GLU A 18 7.19 5.37 15.20
C GLU A 18 7.10 4.47 13.97
N ASP A 19 7.78 4.81 12.88
CA ASP A 19 7.76 4.11 11.59
C ASP A 19 9.19 3.82 11.11
N GLN A 20 10.01 3.26 11.98
CA GLN A 20 11.40 2.96 11.69
C GLN A 20 11.55 1.90 10.62
N VAL A 21 12.61 2.00 9.83
CA VAL A 21 12.97 1.06 8.77
C VAL A 21 14.37 0.52 8.98
N SER A 22 14.67 -0.64 8.42
CA SER A 22 16.03 -1.15 8.33
C SER A 22 16.71 -0.67 7.05
N VAL A 23 18.05 -0.78 7.00
CA VAL A 23 18.82 -0.59 5.76
C VAL A 23 18.31 -1.50 4.65
N GLY A 24 17.92 -2.74 5.00
CA GLY A 24 17.36 -3.70 4.07
C GLY A 24 16.02 -3.25 3.47
N ASP A 25 15.15 -2.63 4.28
CA ASP A 25 13.87 -2.08 3.82
C ASP A 25 14.07 -0.92 2.83
N LEU A 26 15.00 0.01 3.16
CA LEU A 26 15.33 1.11 2.26
C LEU A 26 15.93 0.62 0.95
N LYS A 27 16.85 -0.35 0.99
CA LYS A 27 17.42 -0.95 -0.22
C LYS A 27 16.34 -1.59 -1.08
N SER A 28 15.60 -2.53 -0.52
CA SER A 28 14.62 -3.33 -1.28
C SER A 28 13.44 -2.51 -1.82
N ARG A 29 13.09 -1.39 -1.17
CA ARG A 29 11.94 -0.56 -1.58
C ARG A 29 12.32 0.66 -2.40
N PHE A 30 13.57 1.12 -2.34
CA PHE A 30 13.99 2.34 -3.01
C PHE A 30 15.23 2.15 -3.88
N TYR A 31 16.38 1.75 -3.34
CA TYR A 31 17.63 1.75 -4.09
C TYR A 31 17.78 0.58 -5.04
N ASP A 32 17.37 -0.61 -4.64
CA ASP A 32 17.53 -1.87 -5.38
C ASP A 32 16.19 -2.37 -5.95
N ASN A 33 15.18 -1.49 -6.05
CA ASN A 33 13.85 -1.85 -6.53
C ASN A 33 13.70 -1.58 -8.02
N GLU A 34 13.31 -2.57 -8.80
CA GLU A 34 13.16 -2.46 -10.26
C GLU A 34 12.12 -1.42 -10.71
N PHE A 35 11.10 -1.18 -9.89
CA PHE A 35 10.03 -0.20 -10.18
C PHE A 35 10.42 1.22 -9.83
N VAL A 36 11.57 1.42 -9.18
CA VAL A 36 12.02 2.72 -8.68
C VAL A 36 13.27 3.17 -9.40
N LYS A 37 13.27 4.36 -9.94
CA LYS A 37 14.46 5.03 -10.47
C LYS A 37 14.77 6.24 -9.60
N PRO A 38 15.68 6.11 -8.64
CA PRO A 38 15.99 7.17 -7.69
C PRO A 38 16.45 8.47 -8.35
N ILE A 39 16.12 9.57 -7.70
CA ILE A 39 16.64 10.92 -7.99
C ILE A 39 17.56 11.30 -6.83
N LEU A 40 18.83 11.39 -7.11
CA LEU A 40 19.88 11.67 -6.13
C LEU A 40 20.32 13.14 -6.16
N PRO A 41 20.80 13.68 -5.05
CA PRO A 41 20.99 13.01 -3.77
C PRO A 41 19.69 12.81 -2.99
N SER A 42 19.64 11.74 -2.16
CA SER A 42 18.50 11.45 -1.28
C SER A 42 18.62 12.14 0.09
N TYR A 43 19.73 12.76 0.40
CA TYR A 43 19.91 13.51 1.65
C TYR A 43 20.90 14.65 1.47
N LYS A 44 20.79 15.62 2.35
CA LYS A 44 21.72 16.75 2.47
C LYS A 44 21.64 17.31 3.90
N GLU A 45 22.80 17.43 4.55
CA GLU A 45 22.92 18.02 5.89
C GLU A 45 21.98 17.32 6.91
N THR A 46 20.88 17.99 7.31
CA THR A 46 19.94 17.47 8.33
C THR A 46 18.63 16.97 7.75
N ALA A 47 18.52 16.81 6.42
CA ALA A 47 17.30 16.43 5.74
C ALA A 47 17.50 15.26 4.76
N PHE A 48 16.44 14.47 4.57
CA PHE A 48 16.38 13.44 3.53
C PHE A 48 15.08 13.55 2.72
N SER A 49 15.14 13.08 1.47
CA SER A 49 13.99 12.98 0.59
C SER A 49 14.21 11.87 -0.46
N LEU A 50 13.40 10.84 -0.41
CA LEU A 50 13.48 9.69 -1.32
C LEU A 50 12.66 9.97 -2.58
N ALA A 51 13.19 10.81 -3.47
CA ALA A 51 12.54 11.18 -4.73
C ALA A 51 12.84 10.15 -5.82
N ALA A 52 11.84 9.82 -6.63
CA ALA A 52 11.96 8.84 -7.70
C ALA A 52 11.03 9.10 -8.88
N SER A 53 11.43 8.61 -10.03
CA SER A 53 10.55 8.34 -11.17
C SER A 53 10.31 6.84 -11.32
N ARG A 54 9.37 6.45 -12.17
CA ARG A 54 9.13 5.04 -12.47
C ARG A 54 10.37 4.41 -13.12
N GLY A 55 10.77 3.26 -12.61
CA GLY A 55 11.78 2.38 -13.18
C GLY A 55 11.20 1.52 -14.30
N ASN A 56 11.11 0.21 -14.08
CA ASN A 56 10.43 -0.67 -15.01
C ASN A 56 8.93 -0.36 -15.07
N PRO A 57 8.30 -0.46 -16.24
CA PRO A 57 6.88 -0.17 -16.37
C PRO A 57 6.07 -1.16 -15.52
N PHE A 58 5.14 -0.59 -14.77
CA PHE A 58 4.08 -1.33 -14.14
C PHE A 58 2.93 -1.42 -15.16
N PHE A 59 2.13 -2.46 -15.19
CA PHE A 59 1.21 -2.90 -16.26
C PHE A 59 0.36 -1.83 -17.01
N TYR A 60 0.30 -0.58 -16.53
CA TYR A 60 -0.46 0.49 -17.18
C TYR A 60 0.43 1.71 -17.40
N GLU A 61 1.21 1.68 -18.48
CA GLU A 61 2.17 2.72 -18.82
C GLU A 61 1.55 4.10 -19.06
N SER A 62 0.33 4.16 -19.60
CA SER A 62 -0.29 5.43 -20.02
C SER A 62 -0.60 6.38 -18.86
N ASP A 63 -0.92 5.85 -17.67
CA ASP A 63 -1.35 6.68 -16.54
C ASP A 63 -0.19 7.17 -15.67
N GLU A 64 1.03 6.70 -15.88
CA GLU A 64 2.21 7.03 -15.08
C GLU A 64 3.23 7.92 -15.79
N GLU A 65 3.04 8.16 -17.08
CA GLU A 65 3.90 9.07 -17.83
C GLU A 65 3.83 10.50 -17.26
N GLY A 66 4.99 11.11 -17.07
CA GLY A 66 5.08 12.44 -16.49
C GLY A 66 4.82 12.53 -14.99
N LYS A 67 4.74 11.39 -14.26
CA LYS A 67 4.61 11.33 -12.81
C LYS A 67 5.93 11.05 -12.12
N GLY A 68 6.12 11.69 -10.96
CA GLY A 68 7.20 11.44 -10.02
C GLY A 68 6.68 11.27 -8.60
N TRP A 69 7.53 10.78 -7.71
CA TRP A 69 7.16 10.49 -6.33
C TRP A 69 8.25 10.90 -5.36
N ILE A 70 7.84 11.30 -4.16
CA ILE A 70 8.67 11.39 -2.97
C ILE A 70 8.14 10.32 -2.01
N LEU A 71 8.87 9.20 -1.87
CA LEU A 71 8.42 8.03 -1.10
C LEU A 71 8.53 8.24 0.41
N GLY A 72 9.32 9.19 0.83
CA GLY A 72 9.51 9.60 2.22
C GLY A 72 10.44 10.81 2.28
N ALA A 73 10.21 11.68 3.24
CA ALA A 73 11.03 12.87 3.46
C ALA A 73 10.95 13.30 4.91
N GLY A 74 12.04 13.87 5.43
CA GLY A 74 12.08 14.37 6.79
C GLY A 74 13.32 15.23 7.05
N PHE A 75 13.36 15.84 8.24
CA PHE A 75 14.46 16.71 8.68
C PHE A 75 14.62 16.65 10.20
N SER A 76 15.84 16.80 10.70
CA SER A 76 16.08 16.76 12.16
C SER A 76 15.93 18.12 12.82
N ASN A 77 16.59 19.14 12.33
CA ASN A 77 16.68 20.44 13.00
C ASN A 77 16.20 21.62 12.14
N GLN A 78 16.49 21.60 10.85
CA GLN A 78 16.23 22.72 9.95
C GLN A 78 15.33 22.29 8.80
N ARG A 79 14.07 22.75 8.82
CA ARG A 79 13.11 22.51 7.73
C ARG A 79 13.61 23.05 6.39
N GLU A 80 14.39 24.12 6.40
CA GLU A 80 14.95 24.74 5.20
C GLU A 80 15.83 23.78 4.40
N ASP A 81 16.56 22.88 5.04
CA ASP A 81 17.38 21.88 4.38
C ASP A 81 16.50 20.91 3.55
N LEU A 82 15.32 20.53 4.08
CA LEU A 82 14.36 19.73 3.35
C LEU A 82 13.78 20.49 2.15
N LEU A 83 13.38 21.76 2.34
CA LEU A 83 12.83 22.57 1.26
C LEU A 83 13.85 22.73 0.13
N ASN A 84 15.11 23.01 0.46
CA ASN A 84 16.20 23.14 -0.49
C ASN A 84 16.50 21.82 -1.24
N LEU A 85 16.48 20.70 -0.52
CA LEU A 85 16.71 19.38 -1.11
C LEU A 85 15.60 19.04 -2.12
N ILE A 86 14.33 19.19 -1.72
CA ILE A 86 13.19 18.87 -2.59
C ILE A 86 13.10 19.83 -3.79
N ASN A 87 13.42 21.13 -3.62
CA ASN A 87 13.46 22.07 -4.75
C ASN A 87 14.47 21.65 -5.81
N LYS A 88 15.67 21.18 -5.43
CA LYS A 88 16.65 20.61 -6.37
C LYS A 88 16.12 19.35 -7.06
N GLN A 89 15.38 18.50 -6.33
CA GLN A 89 14.73 17.34 -6.94
C GLN A 89 13.63 17.74 -7.92
N PHE A 90 12.90 18.84 -7.69
CA PHE A 90 11.94 19.39 -8.65
C PHE A 90 12.61 19.84 -9.95
N GLU A 91 13.79 20.44 -9.90
CA GLU A 91 14.58 20.77 -11.09
C GLU A 91 14.93 19.51 -11.90
N GLU A 92 15.28 18.41 -11.21
CA GLU A 92 15.57 17.15 -11.86
C GLU A 92 14.31 16.50 -12.44
N PHE A 93 13.18 16.55 -11.73
CA PHE A 93 11.89 16.12 -12.27
C PHE A 93 11.52 16.91 -13.55
N ALA A 94 11.68 18.23 -13.54
CA ALA A 94 11.41 19.06 -14.71
C ALA A 94 12.32 18.71 -15.90
N ARG A 95 13.62 18.46 -15.66
CA ARG A 95 14.57 17.99 -16.70
C ARG A 95 14.14 16.66 -17.32
N ARG A 96 13.50 15.78 -16.54
CA ARG A 96 12.94 14.50 -17.00
C ARG A 96 11.52 14.63 -17.58
N LYS A 97 11.01 15.85 -17.77
CA LYS A 97 9.64 16.13 -18.23
C LYS A 97 8.55 15.55 -17.31
N ILE A 98 8.83 15.44 -16.03
CA ILE A 98 7.88 15.02 -15.01
C ILE A 98 7.16 16.28 -14.51
N GLY A 99 5.88 16.40 -14.85
CA GLY A 99 5.07 17.58 -14.54
C GLY A 99 4.24 17.45 -13.26
N ARG A 100 4.15 16.24 -12.70
CA ARG A 100 3.31 15.95 -11.52
C ARG A 100 4.06 15.09 -10.52
N VAL A 101 4.13 15.54 -9.28
CA VAL A 101 4.83 14.83 -8.20
C VAL A 101 3.87 14.51 -7.07
N TYR A 102 3.85 13.27 -6.64
CA TYR A 102 3.08 12.78 -5.49
C TYR A 102 3.98 12.57 -4.28
N TYR A 103 3.43 12.82 -3.08
CA TYR A 103 4.06 12.33 -1.87
C TYR A 103 3.53 10.94 -1.54
N SER A 104 4.44 9.97 -1.47
CA SER A 104 4.17 8.55 -1.28
C SER A 104 3.31 7.92 -2.40
N ASN A 105 2.44 7.00 -2.11
CA ASN A 105 1.51 6.27 -2.99
C ASN A 105 2.10 5.63 -4.26
N MET A 106 3.42 5.49 -4.37
CA MET A 106 4.05 4.77 -5.49
C MET A 106 3.88 3.26 -5.31
N VAL A 107 2.86 2.69 -5.91
CA VAL A 107 2.66 1.23 -5.89
C VAL A 107 3.67 0.53 -6.81
N PRO A 108 4.18 -0.65 -6.45
CA PRO A 108 3.90 -1.42 -5.22
C PRO A 108 4.83 -1.09 -4.04
N THR A 109 5.64 -0.04 -4.10
CA THR A 109 6.85 0.14 -3.28
C THR A 109 6.76 1.21 -2.20
N TYR A 110 5.62 1.87 -2.00
CA TYR A 110 5.51 2.92 -0.98
C TYR A 110 5.82 2.40 0.43
N PHE A 111 6.38 3.25 1.27
CA PHE A 111 6.60 2.98 2.70
C PHE A 111 5.32 3.22 3.49
N LEU A 112 4.82 4.44 3.49
CA LEU A 112 3.54 4.82 4.06
C LEU A 112 2.58 5.20 2.93
N PRO A 113 1.26 5.03 3.08
CA PRO A 113 0.29 5.38 2.03
C PRO A 113 0.28 6.87 1.66
N GLY A 114 0.73 7.72 2.58
CA GLY A 114 0.75 9.18 2.44
C GLY A 114 1.37 9.80 3.68
N VAL A 115 1.09 11.07 3.93
CA VAL A 115 1.48 11.77 5.15
C VAL A 115 0.50 11.41 6.28
N ASP A 116 0.99 10.85 7.38
CA ASP A 116 0.24 10.78 8.63
C ASP A 116 0.29 12.16 9.28
N ASP A 117 -0.73 12.96 9.05
CA ASP A 117 -0.74 14.35 9.51
C ASP A 117 -1.01 14.51 11.02
N ALA A 118 -1.41 13.44 11.69
CA ALA A 118 -1.51 13.40 13.13
C ALA A 118 -0.16 13.16 13.81
N ARG A 119 0.67 12.27 13.24
CA ARG A 119 1.98 11.93 13.79
C ARG A 119 3.09 12.86 13.31
N TYR A 120 3.03 13.28 12.04
CA TYR A 120 4.09 14.06 11.37
C TYR A 120 3.55 15.38 10.79
N PRO A 121 2.92 16.26 11.61
CA PRO A 121 2.34 17.52 11.13
C PRO A 121 3.38 18.44 10.50
N GLN A 122 4.63 18.40 10.97
CA GLN A 122 5.71 19.23 10.43
C GLN A 122 6.02 18.89 8.97
N LEU A 123 5.94 17.60 8.61
CA LEU A 123 6.12 17.17 7.23
C LEU A 123 5.00 17.70 6.33
N LYS A 124 3.75 17.63 6.79
CA LYS A 124 2.62 18.20 6.05
C LYS A 124 2.81 19.69 5.80
N LEU A 125 3.24 20.44 6.81
CA LEU A 125 3.51 21.88 6.69
C LEU A 125 4.61 22.17 5.67
N ALA A 126 5.71 21.41 5.70
CA ALA A 126 6.79 21.55 4.72
C ALA A 126 6.33 21.26 3.29
N LEU A 127 5.52 20.22 3.10
CA LEU A 127 4.95 19.89 1.78
C LEU A 127 3.97 20.97 1.28
N LEU A 128 3.13 21.53 2.16
CA LEU A 128 2.25 22.66 1.81
C LEU A 128 3.06 23.89 1.37
N GLU A 129 4.13 24.21 2.07
CA GLU A 129 5.05 25.31 1.72
C GLU A 129 5.73 25.08 0.37
N LEU A 130 6.07 23.83 0.03
CA LEU A 130 6.56 23.43 -1.29
C LEU A 130 5.48 23.47 -2.38
N GLY A 131 4.24 23.81 -2.03
CA GLY A 131 3.13 23.94 -2.97
C GLY A 131 2.39 22.64 -3.27
N PHE A 132 2.61 21.58 -2.48
CA PHE A 132 1.74 20.39 -2.55
C PHE A 132 0.33 20.71 -2.09
N LYS A 133 -0.65 20.03 -2.67
CA LYS A 133 -2.06 20.09 -2.28
C LYS A 133 -2.53 18.71 -1.86
N GLN A 134 -3.41 18.65 -0.88
CA GLN A 134 -4.08 17.41 -0.51
C GLN A 134 -5.05 17.01 -1.63
N VAL A 135 -4.96 15.77 -2.09
CA VAL A 135 -5.84 15.23 -3.15
C VAL A 135 -6.72 14.10 -2.67
N GLN A 136 -6.28 13.34 -1.66
CA GLN A 136 -7.04 12.22 -1.12
C GLN A 136 -6.71 11.98 0.34
N ARG A 137 -7.65 11.39 1.10
CA ARG A 137 -7.40 10.79 2.41
C ARG A 137 -7.62 9.29 2.32
N VAL A 138 -6.72 8.52 2.90
CA VAL A 138 -6.79 7.06 2.96
C VAL A 138 -6.74 6.60 4.41
N ILE A 139 -7.32 5.44 4.67
CA ILE A 139 -7.54 4.91 6.01
C ILE A 139 -6.85 3.55 6.11
N SER A 140 -6.06 3.38 7.17
CA SER A 140 -5.56 2.07 7.59
C SER A 140 -6.44 1.51 8.69
N MET A 141 -6.64 0.21 8.67
CA MET A 141 -7.43 -0.47 9.70
C MET A 141 -6.73 -1.73 10.19
N GLU A 142 -7.05 -2.12 11.42
CA GLU A 142 -6.53 -3.35 12.02
C GLU A 142 -7.61 -4.05 12.85
N SER A 143 -7.45 -5.38 13.04
CA SER A 143 -8.30 -6.20 13.87
C SER A 143 -7.46 -7.19 14.68
N GLY A 144 -7.79 -7.33 15.96
CA GLY A 144 -7.19 -8.36 16.84
C GLY A 144 -7.66 -9.78 16.53
N LEU A 145 -8.54 -10.01 15.57
CA LEU A 145 -9.10 -11.31 15.18
C LEU A 145 -9.79 -12.11 16.31
N GLU A 146 -9.96 -11.51 17.50
CA GLU A 146 -10.60 -12.17 18.65
C GLU A 146 -12.12 -12.05 18.62
N SER A 147 -12.63 -11.02 17.94
CA SER A 147 -14.05 -10.73 17.83
C SER A 147 -14.83 -11.90 17.23
N ALA A 148 -16.08 -12.05 17.66
CA ALA A 148 -17.01 -13.00 17.05
C ALA A 148 -17.19 -12.67 15.57
N ILE A 149 -17.20 -13.70 14.72
CA ILE A 149 -17.45 -13.54 13.30
C ILE A 149 -18.97 -13.43 13.11
N PRO A 150 -19.47 -12.34 12.50
CA PRO A 150 -20.90 -12.23 12.23
C PRO A 150 -21.41 -13.41 11.40
N GLU A 151 -22.61 -13.86 11.69
CA GLU A 151 -23.27 -14.84 10.83
C GLU A 151 -23.74 -14.17 9.54
N THR A 152 -23.56 -14.87 8.43
CA THR A 152 -24.14 -14.46 7.14
C THR A 152 -25.00 -15.58 6.58
N ARG A 153 -26.07 -15.20 5.91
CA ARG A 153 -26.89 -16.17 5.20
C ARG A 153 -26.15 -16.65 3.94
N PRO A 154 -26.17 -17.95 3.66
CA PRO A 154 -25.69 -18.48 2.40
C PRO A 154 -26.41 -17.79 1.21
N ILE A 155 -25.69 -17.53 0.15
CA ILE A 155 -26.25 -17.00 -1.09
C ILE A 155 -26.43 -18.19 -2.04
N ASN A 156 -27.67 -18.42 -2.50
CA ASN A 156 -27.95 -19.53 -3.41
C ASN A 156 -27.12 -19.43 -4.69
N GLY A 157 -26.54 -20.57 -5.10
CA GLY A 157 -25.69 -20.63 -6.31
C GLY A 157 -24.30 -19.99 -6.17
N MET A 158 -23.89 -19.64 -4.93
CA MET A 158 -22.57 -19.07 -4.64
C MET A 158 -21.70 -20.07 -3.90
N ASP A 159 -20.50 -20.36 -4.44
CA ASP A 159 -19.42 -21.06 -3.74
C ASP A 159 -18.37 -20.02 -3.30
N VAL A 160 -18.10 -19.97 -1.99
CA VAL A 160 -17.06 -19.11 -1.44
C VAL A 160 -16.13 -19.97 -0.61
N SER A 161 -14.97 -20.27 -1.17
CA SER A 161 -13.99 -21.20 -0.57
C SER A 161 -12.56 -20.83 -0.94
N ALA A 162 -11.58 -21.54 -0.38
CA ALA A 162 -10.17 -21.36 -0.74
C ALA A 162 -9.94 -21.58 -2.24
N VAL A 163 -8.94 -20.89 -2.78
CA VAL A 163 -8.53 -21.04 -4.18
C VAL A 163 -8.10 -22.48 -4.48
N ARG A 164 -8.53 -23.01 -5.60
CA ARG A 164 -8.10 -24.32 -6.10
C ARG A 164 -6.81 -24.18 -6.91
N ASN A 165 -5.93 -25.16 -6.85
CA ASN A 165 -4.67 -25.10 -7.63
C ASN A 165 -4.91 -24.94 -9.15
N THR A 166 -5.98 -25.55 -9.66
CA THR A 166 -6.34 -25.51 -11.08
C THR A 166 -6.88 -24.16 -11.56
N GLU A 167 -7.24 -23.24 -10.65
CA GLU A 167 -7.86 -21.95 -10.99
C GLU A 167 -6.97 -20.74 -10.68
N LYS A 168 -5.73 -20.97 -10.26
CA LYS A 168 -4.80 -19.87 -9.94
C LYS A 168 -4.61 -18.90 -11.12
N ASN A 169 -4.44 -19.42 -12.31
CA ASN A 169 -4.28 -18.60 -13.52
C ASN A 169 -5.57 -17.87 -13.89
N ASP A 170 -6.72 -18.49 -13.74
CA ASP A 170 -8.02 -17.86 -13.98
C ASP A 170 -8.23 -16.70 -12.98
N LEU A 171 -7.85 -16.91 -11.72
CA LEU A 171 -7.92 -15.86 -10.70
C LEU A 171 -6.99 -14.70 -11.04
N LEU A 172 -5.74 -14.94 -11.45
CA LEU A 172 -4.83 -13.88 -11.87
C LEU A 172 -5.37 -13.11 -13.09
N THR A 173 -5.92 -13.81 -14.08
CA THR A 173 -6.58 -13.18 -15.24
C THR A 173 -7.78 -12.34 -14.80
N PHE A 174 -8.60 -12.87 -13.89
CA PHE A 174 -9.73 -12.14 -13.32
C PHE A 174 -9.30 -10.87 -12.61
N ILE A 175 -8.25 -10.93 -11.80
CA ILE A 175 -7.72 -9.77 -11.07
C ILE A 175 -7.17 -8.73 -12.06
N GLY A 176 -6.34 -9.14 -13.01
CA GLY A 176 -5.72 -8.25 -13.99
C GLY A 176 -6.73 -7.50 -14.87
N ASN A 177 -7.88 -8.13 -15.16
CA ASN A 177 -8.93 -7.54 -15.99
C ASN A 177 -9.88 -6.59 -15.22
N ASN A 178 -9.97 -6.69 -13.90
CA ASN A 178 -11.04 -6.03 -13.14
C ASN A 178 -10.57 -5.14 -11.99
N PHE A 179 -9.28 -5.18 -11.63
CA PHE A 179 -8.75 -4.47 -10.46
C PHE A 179 -7.41 -3.81 -10.77
N PRO A 180 -6.95 -2.90 -9.89
CA PRO A 180 -5.65 -2.23 -10.05
C PRO A 180 -4.48 -3.22 -10.18
N ALA A 181 -3.46 -2.84 -10.93
CA ALA A 181 -2.33 -3.70 -11.28
C ALA A 181 -1.53 -4.18 -10.06
N ASP A 182 -1.40 -3.37 -9.01
CA ASP A 182 -0.75 -3.76 -7.76
C ASP A 182 -1.44 -4.94 -7.07
N TRP A 183 -2.76 -5.09 -7.28
CA TRP A 183 -3.53 -6.23 -6.77
C TRP A 183 -3.12 -7.53 -7.47
N TYR A 184 -2.85 -7.47 -8.78
CA TYR A 184 -2.35 -8.60 -9.55
C TYR A 184 -0.99 -9.09 -9.02
N TYR A 185 -0.04 -8.15 -8.82
CA TYR A 185 1.30 -8.49 -8.32
C TYR A 185 1.24 -9.11 -6.93
N ARG A 186 0.43 -8.51 -6.04
CA ARG A 186 0.25 -9.05 -4.68
C ARG A 186 -0.40 -10.44 -4.70
N ALA A 187 -1.39 -10.64 -5.57
CA ALA A 187 -2.03 -11.93 -5.74
C ALA A 187 -1.06 -12.98 -6.27
N LYS A 188 -0.25 -12.63 -7.26
CA LYS A 188 0.78 -13.50 -7.82
C LYS A 188 1.76 -13.96 -6.74
N GLU A 189 2.30 -13.02 -5.96
CA GLU A 189 3.20 -13.31 -4.85
C GLU A 189 2.60 -14.31 -3.85
N VAL A 190 1.36 -14.07 -3.41
CA VAL A 190 0.67 -14.94 -2.45
C VAL A 190 0.35 -16.31 -3.05
N LEU A 191 -0.02 -16.38 -4.33
CA LEU A 191 -0.32 -17.65 -5.01
C LEU A 191 0.92 -18.50 -5.32
N GLU A 192 2.09 -17.88 -5.48
CA GLU A 192 3.38 -18.56 -5.72
C GLU A 192 4.02 -19.05 -4.42
N HIS A 193 3.93 -18.27 -3.34
CA HIS A 193 4.69 -18.52 -2.11
C HIS A 193 3.83 -18.85 -0.90
N GLY A 194 2.52 -18.63 -0.98
CA GLY A 194 1.58 -18.87 0.11
C GLY A 194 0.87 -20.21 0.02
N ILE A 195 -0.02 -20.43 0.97
CA ILE A 195 -0.91 -21.59 1.03
C ILE A 195 -2.32 -21.22 0.51
N SER A 196 -3.09 -22.20 0.06
CA SER A 196 -4.42 -21.98 -0.54
C SER A 196 -5.41 -21.26 0.39
N GLU A 197 -5.30 -21.49 1.68
CA GLU A 197 -6.14 -20.87 2.71
C GLU A 197 -6.00 -19.36 2.79
N GLN A 198 -4.89 -18.83 2.29
CA GLN A 198 -4.64 -17.37 2.26
C GLN A 198 -5.47 -16.64 1.21
N VAL A 199 -6.01 -17.38 0.24
CA VAL A 199 -6.79 -16.79 -0.86
C VAL A 199 -8.17 -17.42 -0.91
N VAL A 200 -9.21 -16.60 -0.77
CA VAL A 200 -10.62 -17.01 -0.86
C VAL A 200 -11.22 -16.45 -2.15
N VAL A 201 -11.93 -17.29 -2.87
CA VAL A 201 -12.58 -16.96 -4.13
C VAL A 201 -14.09 -17.17 -4.03
N ALA A 202 -14.85 -16.21 -4.50
CA ALA A 202 -16.30 -16.32 -4.68
C ALA A 202 -16.63 -16.67 -6.13
N ARG A 203 -17.41 -17.74 -6.32
CA ARG A 203 -17.81 -18.28 -7.64
C ARG A 203 -19.31 -18.31 -7.76
N LYS A 204 -19.82 -17.82 -8.87
CA LYS A 204 -21.22 -17.89 -9.27
C LYS A 204 -21.31 -18.64 -10.59
N LEU A 205 -22.03 -19.76 -10.62
CA LEU A 205 -22.08 -20.63 -11.81
C LEU A 205 -20.67 -20.99 -12.35
N ASN A 206 -19.75 -21.34 -11.45
CA ASN A 206 -18.34 -21.63 -11.74
C ASN A 206 -17.50 -20.46 -12.29
N LYS A 207 -18.02 -19.24 -12.37
CA LYS A 207 -17.26 -18.05 -12.76
C LYS A 207 -16.82 -17.28 -11.52
N ILE A 208 -15.57 -16.82 -11.49
CA ILE A 208 -15.05 -15.97 -10.42
C ILE A 208 -15.74 -14.61 -10.49
N VAL A 209 -16.31 -14.19 -9.36
CA VAL A 209 -16.99 -12.89 -9.21
C VAL A 209 -16.42 -12.03 -8.10
N GLY A 210 -15.52 -12.60 -7.29
CA GLY A 210 -14.84 -11.86 -6.23
C GLY A 210 -13.75 -12.70 -5.59
N TYR A 211 -12.85 -12.04 -4.88
CA TYR A 211 -11.77 -12.68 -4.16
C TYR A 211 -11.30 -11.81 -2.99
N GLY A 212 -10.52 -12.40 -2.14
CA GLY A 212 -9.77 -11.70 -1.12
C GLY A 212 -8.62 -12.55 -0.61
N MET A 213 -7.64 -11.92 0.00
CA MET A 213 -6.47 -12.63 0.49
C MET A 213 -5.88 -11.99 1.74
N PHE A 214 -4.94 -12.69 2.35
CA PHE A 214 -4.02 -12.18 3.34
C PHE A 214 -2.64 -12.80 3.14
N SER A 215 -1.59 -12.12 3.60
CA SER A 215 -0.22 -12.62 3.53
C SER A 215 0.16 -13.19 4.87
N ALA A 216 0.27 -14.50 5.01
CA ALA A 216 0.76 -15.14 6.23
C ALA A 216 2.29 -15.29 6.19
N GLY A 217 2.91 -15.12 7.35
CA GLY A 217 4.37 -15.21 7.49
C GLY A 217 5.12 -14.02 6.91
N SER A 218 4.40 -12.96 6.56
CA SER A 218 5.02 -11.74 6.05
C SER A 218 5.78 -10.97 7.13
N GLY A 219 5.80 -11.35 8.38
CA GLY A 219 6.50 -10.68 9.50
C GLY A 219 7.68 -9.75 9.16
N LYS A 220 7.91 -9.58 7.88
CA LYS A 220 8.86 -8.68 7.22
C LYS A 220 8.30 -7.29 6.93
N GLU A 221 7.00 -7.05 7.16
CA GLU A 221 6.49 -5.70 6.95
C GLU A 221 6.79 -4.88 8.21
N TRP A 222 7.77 -4.00 8.09
CA TRP A 222 8.27 -3.10 9.12
C TRP A 222 7.17 -2.27 9.82
N TYR A 223 6.06 -2.04 9.13
CA TYR A 223 5.03 -1.07 9.49
C TYR A 223 4.09 -1.54 10.62
N ALA A 224 3.71 -2.79 10.69
CA ALA A 224 2.74 -3.29 11.66
C ALA A 224 2.98 -4.75 12.04
N SER A 225 2.72 -5.06 13.30
CA SER A 225 2.68 -6.44 13.75
C SER A 225 1.38 -7.11 13.29
N GLY A 226 1.45 -8.28 12.72
CA GLY A 226 0.30 -9.05 12.24
C GLY A 226 0.35 -9.33 10.75
N GLU A 227 -0.74 -9.86 10.24
CA GLU A 227 -0.82 -10.26 8.83
C GLU A 227 -1.49 -9.18 7.99
N ARG A 228 -0.90 -8.88 6.85
CA ARG A 228 -1.49 -7.96 5.89
C ARG A 228 -2.72 -8.58 5.25
N PHE A 229 -3.86 -7.96 5.49
CA PHE A 229 -5.15 -8.30 4.88
C PHE A 229 -5.31 -7.54 3.56
N GLY A 230 -5.80 -8.22 2.52
CA GLY A 230 -6.01 -7.64 1.20
C GLY A 230 -4.89 -8.01 0.19
N PRO A 231 -5.12 -7.72 -1.09
CA PRO A 231 -6.32 -7.07 -1.62
C PRO A 231 -7.60 -7.91 -1.54
N PHE A 232 -8.74 -7.21 -1.67
CA PHE A 232 -10.07 -7.79 -1.56
C PHE A 232 -11.03 -7.04 -2.49
N GLY A 233 -11.73 -7.77 -3.36
CA GLY A 233 -12.61 -7.16 -4.34
C GLY A 233 -13.74 -8.06 -4.82
N VAL A 234 -14.84 -7.43 -5.22
CA VAL A 234 -16.00 -8.06 -5.85
C VAL A 234 -16.32 -7.29 -7.13
N LEU A 235 -16.64 -8.00 -8.21
CA LEU A 235 -17.10 -7.38 -9.46
C LEU A 235 -18.18 -6.33 -9.17
N GLU A 236 -18.12 -5.20 -9.86
CA GLU A 236 -19.06 -4.11 -9.64
C GLU A 236 -20.52 -4.54 -9.81
N SER A 237 -20.80 -5.34 -10.84
CA SER A 237 -22.13 -5.90 -11.12
C SER A 237 -22.65 -6.86 -10.04
N GLU A 238 -21.78 -7.39 -9.20
CA GLU A 238 -22.12 -8.36 -8.15
C GLU A 238 -22.04 -7.76 -6.73
N ARG A 239 -21.74 -6.47 -6.62
CA ARG A 239 -21.70 -5.78 -5.32
C ARG A 239 -23.10 -5.66 -4.70
N SER A 240 -23.14 -5.36 -3.40
CA SER A 240 -24.35 -5.19 -2.59
C SER A 240 -25.18 -6.48 -2.38
N ASN A 241 -24.72 -7.63 -2.86
CA ASN A 241 -25.37 -8.94 -2.71
C ASN A 241 -24.81 -9.78 -1.54
N GLY A 242 -24.01 -9.19 -0.65
CA GLY A 242 -23.42 -9.88 0.50
C GLY A 242 -22.16 -10.71 0.21
N ILE A 243 -21.73 -10.81 -1.06
CA ILE A 243 -20.55 -11.62 -1.48
C ILE A 243 -19.28 -11.19 -0.75
N GLY A 244 -19.04 -9.88 -0.64
CA GLY A 244 -17.89 -9.36 0.10
C GLY A 244 -17.87 -9.80 1.56
N SER A 245 -19.01 -9.80 2.23
CA SER A 245 -19.13 -10.29 3.60
C SER A 245 -18.78 -11.78 3.72
N MET A 246 -19.22 -12.61 2.76
CA MET A 246 -18.90 -14.04 2.73
C MET A 246 -17.41 -14.28 2.54
N ILE A 247 -16.75 -13.53 1.63
CA ILE A 247 -15.30 -13.62 1.42
C ILE A 247 -14.56 -13.22 2.71
N LEU A 248 -14.92 -12.09 3.32
CA LEU A 248 -14.34 -11.60 4.58
C LEU A 248 -14.43 -12.64 5.69
N ILE A 249 -15.60 -13.24 5.89
CA ILE A 249 -15.83 -14.29 6.89
C ILE A 249 -14.90 -15.48 6.67
N ASN A 250 -14.80 -15.96 5.44
CA ASN A 250 -13.94 -17.10 5.12
C ASN A 250 -12.47 -16.77 5.36
N LEU A 251 -12.01 -15.57 4.96
CA LEU A 251 -10.65 -15.12 5.25
C LEU A 251 -10.37 -15.07 6.76
N ILE A 252 -11.24 -14.43 7.54
CA ILE A 252 -11.07 -14.34 9.00
C ILE A 252 -11.09 -15.74 9.65
N ARG A 253 -11.97 -16.64 9.18
CA ARG A 253 -11.99 -18.03 9.63
C ARG A 253 -10.67 -18.74 9.35
N ASN A 254 -10.12 -18.57 8.15
CA ASN A 254 -8.84 -19.15 7.77
C ASN A 254 -7.69 -18.58 8.61
N MET A 255 -7.66 -17.26 8.82
CA MET A 255 -6.68 -16.62 9.69
C MET A 255 -6.75 -17.18 11.13
N LYS A 256 -7.96 -17.36 11.69
CA LYS A 256 -8.15 -17.99 13.01
C LYS A 256 -7.69 -19.44 13.04
N LYS A 257 -7.98 -20.25 12.01
CA LYS A 257 -7.49 -21.64 11.90
C LYS A 257 -5.97 -21.72 11.91
N LEU A 258 -5.31 -20.75 11.26
CA LEU A 258 -3.84 -20.60 11.26
C LEU A 258 -3.29 -19.98 12.56
N LYS A 259 -4.15 -19.75 13.56
CA LYS A 259 -3.80 -19.17 14.88
C LYS A 259 -3.17 -17.76 14.76
N LEU A 260 -3.48 -17.03 13.69
CA LEU A 260 -3.08 -15.65 13.56
C LEU A 260 -3.84 -14.78 14.56
N LYS A 261 -3.18 -13.76 15.09
CA LYS A 261 -3.70 -12.93 16.19
C LYS A 261 -4.19 -11.58 15.74
N LYS A 262 -3.60 -11.05 14.67
CA LYS A 262 -3.86 -9.69 14.20
C LYS A 262 -3.84 -9.63 12.67
N ALA A 263 -4.76 -8.86 12.11
CA ALA A 263 -4.78 -8.50 10.70
C ALA A 263 -4.76 -6.98 10.55
N TYR A 264 -4.12 -6.48 9.51
CA TYR A 264 -4.13 -5.06 9.16
C TYR A 264 -4.16 -4.85 7.65
N PHE A 265 -4.56 -3.67 7.23
CA PHE A 265 -4.34 -3.17 5.87
C PHE A 265 -4.08 -1.66 5.90
N LEU A 266 -3.31 -1.20 4.91
CA LEU A 266 -2.79 0.17 4.89
C LEU A 266 -3.68 1.14 4.15
N TRP A 267 -4.55 0.64 3.26
CA TRP A 267 -5.28 1.48 2.34
C TRP A 267 -6.73 1.03 2.17
N THR A 268 -7.63 1.91 2.55
CA THR A 268 -9.05 1.81 2.23
C THR A 268 -9.67 3.21 2.18
N ASP A 269 -10.90 3.31 1.68
CA ASP A 269 -11.69 4.53 1.71
C ASP A 269 -12.76 4.50 2.82
N GLU A 270 -13.41 5.64 3.05
CA GLU A 270 -14.47 5.76 4.05
C GLU A 270 -15.64 4.81 3.80
N ARG A 271 -16.00 4.59 2.52
CA ARG A 271 -17.13 3.73 2.15
C ARG A 271 -16.86 2.28 2.55
N ALA A 272 -15.66 1.78 2.29
CA ALA A 272 -15.29 0.41 2.62
C ALA A 272 -15.08 0.19 4.13
N THR A 273 -14.74 1.23 4.90
CA THR A 273 -14.58 1.10 6.37
C THR A 273 -15.81 0.57 7.07
N HIS A 274 -17.01 0.90 6.60
CA HIS A 274 -18.26 0.40 7.18
C HIS A 274 -18.40 -1.12 7.13
N ILE A 275 -17.91 -1.72 6.04
CA ILE A 275 -17.90 -3.19 5.90
C ILE A 275 -16.93 -3.78 6.92
N TYR A 276 -15.69 -3.30 6.95
CA TYR A 276 -14.63 -3.84 7.81
C TYR A 276 -14.93 -3.68 9.30
N LYS A 277 -15.53 -2.55 9.72
CA LYS A 277 -15.94 -2.33 11.12
C LYS A 277 -16.89 -3.42 11.64
N ARG A 278 -17.80 -3.91 10.78
CA ARG A 278 -18.70 -5.00 11.13
C ARG A 278 -17.99 -6.32 11.44
N PHE A 279 -16.73 -6.46 11.01
CA PHE A 279 -15.87 -7.63 11.22
C PHE A 279 -14.76 -7.38 12.23
N GLY A 280 -14.90 -6.36 13.06
CA GLY A 280 -13.98 -6.08 14.15
C GLY A 280 -12.70 -5.33 13.76
N PHE A 281 -12.65 -4.78 12.54
CA PHE A 281 -11.57 -3.87 12.17
C PHE A 281 -11.85 -2.47 12.69
N ASN A 282 -10.85 -1.86 13.28
CA ASN A 282 -10.87 -0.48 13.76
C ASN A 282 -9.90 0.38 12.94
N ILE A 283 -10.22 1.66 12.80
CA ILE A 283 -9.29 2.60 12.17
C ILE A 283 -8.06 2.72 13.07
N SER A 284 -6.90 2.39 12.51
CA SER A 284 -5.61 2.51 13.20
C SER A 284 -4.90 3.81 12.88
N ARG A 285 -4.93 4.24 11.59
CA ARG A 285 -4.29 5.48 11.13
C ARG A 285 -5.04 6.08 9.95
N THR A 286 -4.79 7.35 9.70
CA THR A 286 -5.22 8.04 8.47
C THR A 286 -4.04 8.73 7.82
N PHE A 287 -4.04 8.75 6.49
CA PHE A 287 -2.98 9.37 5.72
C PHE A 287 -3.55 10.33 4.69
N VAL A 288 -2.78 11.35 4.37
CA VAL A 288 -3.11 12.33 3.35
C VAL A 288 -2.20 12.13 2.15
N ILE A 289 -2.78 11.85 0.99
CA ILE A 289 -2.05 11.87 -0.27
C ILE A 289 -1.94 13.30 -0.74
N MET A 290 -0.73 13.72 -1.07
CA MET A 290 -0.45 15.07 -1.52
C MET A 290 0.17 15.04 -2.92
N GLU A 291 -0.17 16.05 -3.71
CA GLU A 291 0.24 16.21 -5.10
C GLU A 291 0.74 17.62 -5.35
N LYS A 292 1.77 17.75 -6.18
CA LYS A 292 2.24 19.03 -6.74
C LYS A 292 2.32 18.94 -8.25
N VAL A 293 1.77 19.94 -8.93
CA VAL A 293 1.97 20.18 -10.37
C VAL A 293 3.17 21.12 -10.48
N LEU A 294 4.15 20.77 -11.32
CA LEU A 294 5.37 21.55 -11.54
C LEU A 294 5.21 22.53 -12.70
N PHE A 295 4.48 22.15 -13.78
CA PHE A 295 4.18 22.97 -14.95
C PHE A 295 2.94 22.44 -15.68
#